data_aba3cfdd863792b074c6b750a39b4aad
#
_entry.id   aba3cfdd863792b074c6b750a39b4aad
#
_cell.length_a   1.000
_cell.length_b   1.000
_cell.length_c   1.000
_cell.angle_alpha   90.00
_cell.angle_beta   90.00
_cell.angle_gamma   90.00
#
_symmetry.space_group_name_H-M   'P 1'
#
loop_
_entity.id
_entity.type
_entity.pdbx_description
1 polymer ?
#
loop_
_entity_poly.entity_id
_entity_poly.type
_entity_poly.pdbx_seq_one_letter_code
_entity_poly.pdbx_strand_id
1 'polypeptide(L)'
;QLGIAPRVVTMSMKARAALSLAGHRSTVSTWFDGPRGFVSSPAMGTPGRLPFLERYLAAHPVEADTDAVWDRRLPETAYVHADAGAGEGGTGAQFPHRLAPPPIDGQIDPTFYGNWQMSPFSDAYLGRMAAAAITEMPLGQGAGTDFLAVSFSALDTVGHAYGPRSHEVQDVLARLDETIGTLLEALDRHVGRDRYMLAFTSDHGVSPVPQQMQALGLGGGVVDRKAVQTVLTTALGGSVIDSNTGAEIYLSKDAASKLAALDQREWDALRTNLEQIEGIARAWRTTDLLAGRYEAASDPLAHAARLSAYPGRSGDIIFITRPYWYPYSIVATHGTPYGYD
;
A
#
# COMPACT_ATOMS: atom_id res chain seq x y z
N GLN A 1 22.04 2.70 28.03
CA GLN A 1 20.60 2.64 28.36
C GLN A 1 20.30 3.76 29.33
N LEU A 2 19.62 4.79 28.84
CA LEU A 2 19.20 5.96 29.63
C LEU A 2 17.98 5.58 30.49
N GLY A 3 18.00 4.78 31.46
CA GLY A 3 17.06 4.43 32.53
C GLY A 3 15.57 4.79 32.46
N ILE A 4 15.10 5.43 31.39
CA ILE A 4 13.74 5.89 31.14
C ILE A 4 13.24 5.22 29.86
N ALA A 5 12.19 4.44 29.98
CA ALA A 5 11.58 3.79 28.83
C ALA A 5 10.97 4.85 27.87
N PRO A 6 11.33 4.83 26.58
CA PRO A 6 10.76 5.73 25.58
C PRO A 6 9.26 5.44 25.41
N ARG A 7 8.47 6.47 25.16
CA ARG A 7 7.13 6.29 24.63
C ARG A 7 7.21 6.02 23.15
N VAL A 8 6.58 4.94 22.71
CA VAL A 8 6.47 4.55 21.29
C VAL A 8 5.01 4.61 20.89
N VAL A 9 4.68 5.54 20.03
CA VAL A 9 3.32 5.78 19.52
C VAL A 9 3.31 5.58 18.03
N THR A 10 2.48 4.66 17.54
CA THR A 10 2.33 4.40 16.11
C THR A 10 0.88 4.43 15.70
N MET A 11 0.58 5.11 14.60
CA MET A 11 -0.76 5.33 14.09
C MET A 11 -0.79 5.14 12.58
N SER A 12 -1.79 4.43 12.08
CA SER A 12 -1.99 4.23 10.64
C SER A 12 -3.44 3.91 10.31
N MET A 13 -3.82 4.08 9.05
CA MET A 13 -5.04 3.52 8.50
C MET A 13 -4.92 2.00 8.25
N LYS A 14 -3.70 1.44 8.24
CA LYS A 14 -3.41 0.04 7.95
C LYS A 14 -2.74 -0.65 9.14
N ALA A 15 -3.29 -1.79 9.58
CA ALA A 15 -2.73 -2.61 10.66
C ALA A 15 -1.24 -2.93 10.43
N ARG A 16 -0.87 -3.36 9.21
CA ARG A 16 0.51 -3.72 8.87
C ARG A 16 1.48 -2.59 9.17
N ALA A 17 1.16 -1.37 8.75
CA ALA A 17 2.02 -0.22 8.94
C ALA A 17 2.16 0.14 10.42
N ALA A 18 1.06 0.26 11.16
CA ALA A 18 1.09 0.55 12.59
C ALA A 18 1.92 -0.47 13.37
N LEU A 19 1.72 -1.77 13.10
CA LEU A 19 2.41 -2.86 13.77
C LEU A 19 3.90 -2.95 13.41
N SER A 20 4.25 -2.77 12.13
CA SER A 20 5.65 -2.80 11.68
C SER A 20 6.46 -1.64 12.26
N LEU A 21 5.88 -0.45 12.31
CA LEU A 21 6.53 0.74 12.90
C LEU A 21 6.66 0.64 14.42
N ALA A 22 5.76 -0.08 15.08
CA ALA A 22 5.80 -0.28 16.53
C ALA A 22 6.94 -1.19 17.02
N GLY A 23 7.43 -2.07 16.16
CA GLY A 23 8.40 -3.10 16.52
C GLY A 23 7.80 -4.09 17.51
N HIS A 24 8.56 -4.47 18.55
CA HIS A 24 8.12 -5.48 19.52
C HIS A 24 7.33 -4.92 20.71
N ARG A 25 7.39 -3.63 20.97
CA ARG A 25 6.71 -2.98 22.10
C ARG A 25 6.33 -1.55 21.74
N SER A 26 5.10 -1.18 22.04
CA SER A 26 4.60 0.18 21.88
C SER A 26 3.88 0.65 23.14
N THR A 27 3.86 1.95 23.35
CA THR A 27 2.98 2.58 24.34
C THR A 27 1.56 2.67 23.79
N VAL A 28 1.43 3.04 22.51
CA VAL A 28 0.21 3.04 21.71
C VAL A 28 0.55 2.56 20.32
N SER A 29 -0.16 1.55 19.83
CA SER A 29 -0.20 1.20 18.42
C SER A 29 -1.65 1.09 18.01
N THR A 30 -2.09 1.90 17.04
CA THR A 30 -3.49 1.95 16.62
C THR A 30 -3.64 2.02 15.11
N TRP A 31 -4.70 1.41 14.61
CA TRP A 31 -5.04 1.41 13.19
C TRP A 31 -6.56 1.41 12.99
N PHE A 32 -7.00 1.87 11.83
CA PHE A 32 -8.40 1.92 11.48
C PHE A 32 -8.92 0.53 11.05
N ASP A 33 -10.12 0.18 11.51
CA ASP A 33 -10.76 -1.11 11.27
C ASP A 33 -12.25 -0.96 10.90
N GLY A 34 -12.50 -0.11 9.94
CA GLY A 34 -13.86 0.13 9.43
C GLY A 34 -14.85 0.55 10.52
N PRO A 35 -16.01 -0.11 10.61
CA PRO A 35 -17.05 0.24 11.59
C PRO A 35 -16.62 0.16 13.06
N ARG A 36 -15.50 -0.49 13.36
CA ARG A 36 -14.94 -0.53 14.74
C ARG A 36 -14.10 0.71 15.07
N GLY A 37 -13.91 1.62 14.11
CA GLY A 37 -13.05 2.79 14.26
C GLY A 37 -11.57 2.41 14.41
N PHE A 38 -10.84 3.18 15.20
CA PHE A 38 -9.45 2.89 15.51
C PHE A 38 -9.33 1.87 16.64
N VAL A 39 -8.63 0.79 16.38
CA VAL A 39 -8.42 -0.33 17.29
C VAL A 39 -6.95 -0.53 17.62
N SER A 40 -6.67 -1.37 18.61
CA SER A 40 -5.32 -1.76 19.03
C SER A 40 -5.29 -3.25 19.38
N SER A 41 -4.10 -3.78 19.67
CA SER A 41 -3.93 -5.17 20.09
C SER A 41 -3.05 -5.29 21.33
N PRO A 42 -3.48 -6.05 22.36
CA PRO A 42 -2.65 -6.35 23.53
C PRO A 42 -1.38 -7.15 23.17
N ALA A 43 -1.33 -7.84 22.04
CA ALA A 43 -0.15 -8.57 21.57
C ALA A 43 1.07 -7.66 21.32
N MET A 44 0.86 -6.35 21.15
CA MET A 44 1.92 -5.36 20.97
C MET A 44 2.46 -4.79 22.30
N GLY A 45 2.10 -5.36 23.43
CA GLY A 45 2.42 -4.81 24.74
C GLY A 45 1.64 -3.53 25.09
N THR A 46 0.70 -3.16 24.24
CA THR A 46 -0.21 -2.04 24.46
C THR A 46 -1.23 -2.45 25.52
N PRO A 47 -1.47 -1.64 26.55
CA PRO A 47 -2.56 -1.91 27.50
C PRO A 47 -3.88 -2.12 26.78
N GLY A 48 -4.73 -3.03 27.26
CA GLY A 48 -6.04 -3.30 26.65
C GLY A 48 -6.99 -2.10 26.64
N ARG A 49 -6.72 -1.09 27.46
CA ARG A 49 -7.38 0.22 27.46
C ARG A 49 -6.35 1.30 27.17
N LEU A 50 -6.66 2.16 26.22
CA LEU A 50 -5.87 3.31 25.84
C LEU A 50 -6.66 4.59 26.15
N PRO A 51 -6.56 5.15 27.36
CA PRO A 51 -7.40 6.27 27.78
C PRO A 51 -7.37 7.46 26.83
N PHE A 52 -6.21 7.76 26.24
CA PHE A 52 -6.08 8.78 25.20
C PHE A 52 -6.96 8.45 23.98
N LEU A 53 -6.80 7.25 23.42
CA LEU A 53 -7.50 6.83 22.22
C LEU A 53 -9.03 6.79 22.46
N GLU A 54 -9.46 6.20 23.58
CA GLU A 54 -10.88 6.14 23.95
C GLU A 54 -11.51 7.54 24.03
N ARG A 55 -10.83 8.49 24.68
CA ARG A 55 -11.32 9.88 24.77
C ARG A 55 -11.37 10.57 23.41
N TYR A 56 -10.29 10.40 22.63
CA TYR A 56 -10.21 11.02 21.31
C TYR A 56 -11.33 10.53 20.39
N LEU A 57 -11.53 9.22 20.30
CA LEU A 57 -12.58 8.62 19.45
C LEU A 57 -13.99 9.02 19.90
N ALA A 58 -14.23 9.08 21.21
CA ALA A 58 -15.53 9.52 21.75
C ALA A 58 -15.82 10.99 21.42
N ALA A 59 -14.80 11.85 21.41
CA ALA A 59 -14.94 13.27 21.08
C ALA A 59 -14.98 13.54 19.56
N HIS A 60 -14.41 12.66 18.76
CA HIS A 60 -14.24 12.82 17.32
C HIS A 60 -14.63 11.52 16.58
N PRO A 61 -15.91 11.13 16.54
CA PRO A 61 -16.34 9.97 15.78
C PRO A 61 -16.11 10.19 14.30
N VAL A 62 -15.60 9.17 13.58
CA VAL A 62 -15.34 9.27 12.12
C VAL A 62 -16.64 9.46 11.34
N GLU A 63 -17.75 9.02 11.90
CA GLU A 63 -19.10 9.16 11.38
C GLU A 63 -19.57 10.62 11.25
N ALA A 64 -18.88 11.56 11.89
CA ALA A 64 -19.11 12.99 11.69
C ALA A 64 -18.87 13.45 10.26
N ASP A 65 -18.08 12.68 9.49
CA ASP A 65 -17.78 12.96 8.08
C ASP A 65 -18.79 12.29 7.10
N THR A 66 -19.89 11.70 7.58
CA THR A 66 -20.84 10.94 6.73
C THR A 66 -21.42 11.77 5.59
N ASP A 67 -21.72 13.05 5.86
CA ASP A 67 -22.26 13.98 4.87
C ASP A 67 -21.16 14.73 4.09
N ALA A 68 -19.90 14.45 4.36
CA ALA A 68 -18.80 15.13 3.71
C ALA A 68 -18.75 14.81 2.22
N VAL A 69 -18.41 15.84 1.45
CA VAL A 69 -18.21 15.75 0.00
C VAL A 69 -16.74 16.10 -0.26
N TRP A 70 -16.05 15.17 -0.89
CA TRP A 70 -14.69 15.42 -1.35
C TRP A 70 -14.75 16.12 -2.70
N ASP A 71 -14.44 17.41 -2.71
CA ASP A 71 -14.28 18.22 -3.90
C ASP A 71 -12.84 18.76 -3.96
N ARG A 72 -12.45 19.30 -5.10
CA ARG A 72 -11.11 19.84 -5.33
C ARG A 72 -10.75 20.91 -4.30
N ARG A 73 -9.54 20.79 -3.73
CA ARG A 73 -8.97 21.78 -2.78
C ARG A 73 -8.43 23.00 -3.51
N LEU A 74 -7.86 22.81 -4.70
CA LEU A 74 -7.27 23.83 -5.53
C LEU A 74 -8.22 24.23 -6.68
N PRO A 75 -8.02 25.37 -7.32
CA PRO A 75 -8.71 25.67 -8.57
C PRO A 75 -8.45 24.60 -9.63
N GLU A 76 -9.44 24.24 -10.44
CA GLU A 76 -9.33 23.20 -11.47
C GLU A 76 -8.12 23.39 -12.39
N THR A 77 -7.79 24.64 -12.71
CA THR A 77 -6.63 24.99 -13.53
C THR A 77 -5.27 24.65 -12.92
N ALA A 78 -5.23 24.31 -11.63
CA ALA A 78 -4.01 23.87 -10.95
C ALA A 78 -3.75 22.36 -11.06
N TYR A 79 -4.75 21.60 -11.55
CA TYR A 79 -4.59 20.17 -11.77
C TYR A 79 -3.97 19.91 -13.14
N VAL A 80 -2.96 19.01 -13.15
CA VAL A 80 -2.07 18.85 -14.32
C VAL A 80 -2.70 18.00 -15.42
N HIS A 81 -3.53 17.02 -15.06
CA HIS A 81 -4.12 16.06 -15.98
C HIS A 81 -5.63 16.29 -16.16
N ALA A 82 -6.28 15.49 -16.99
CA ALA A 82 -7.74 15.52 -17.13
C ALA A 82 -8.41 14.85 -15.92
N ASP A 83 -9.60 15.33 -15.56
CA ASP A 83 -10.39 14.84 -14.44
C ASP A 83 -11.06 13.47 -14.69
N ALA A 84 -10.96 12.91 -15.85
CA ALA A 84 -11.47 11.57 -16.17
C ALA A 84 -10.46 10.89 -17.07
N GLY A 85 -9.46 10.31 -16.48
CA GLY A 85 -8.45 9.54 -17.19
C GLY A 85 -8.96 8.14 -17.55
N ALA A 86 -8.45 7.59 -18.65
CA ALA A 86 -8.78 6.23 -19.05
C ALA A 86 -8.41 5.23 -17.94
N GLY A 87 -9.37 4.39 -17.54
CA GLY A 87 -9.19 3.34 -16.53
C GLY A 87 -9.31 3.79 -15.08
N GLU A 88 -9.57 5.06 -14.80
CA GLU A 88 -9.88 5.53 -13.45
C GLU A 88 -11.17 4.91 -12.91
N GLY A 89 -11.26 4.72 -11.60
CA GLY A 89 -12.34 4.01 -10.92
C GLY A 89 -12.82 4.73 -9.66
N GLY A 90 -12.69 4.10 -8.52
CA GLY A 90 -13.07 4.66 -7.22
C GLY A 90 -14.58 4.83 -7.03
N THR A 91 -15.01 5.96 -6.46
CA THR A 91 -16.43 6.32 -6.24
C THR A 91 -17.03 7.08 -7.42
N GLY A 92 -16.37 7.09 -8.56
CA GLY A 92 -16.69 7.83 -9.79
C GLY A 92 -15.39 8.40 -10.37
N ALA A 93 -15.36 8.65 -11.67
CA ALA A 93 -14.16 9.11 -12.37
C ALA A 93 -13.96 10.63 -12.32
N GLN A 94 -14.84 11.38 -11.65
CA GLN A 94 -14.80 12.84 -11.63
C GLN A 94 -15.28 13.39 -10.29
N PHE A 95 -14.69 14.49 -9.87
CA PHE A 95 -15.17 15.29 -8.75
C PHE A 95 -16.58 15.86 -8.96
N PRO A 96 -17.37 16.06 -7.91
CA PRO A 96 -17.08 15.73 -6.51
C PRO A 96 -17.46 14.30 -6.12
N HIS A 97 -16.81 13.75 -5.08
CA HIS A 97 -17.10 12.43 -4.54
C HIS A 97 -17.87 12.50 -3.21
N ARG A 98 -18.96 11.75 -3.08
CA ARG A 98 -19.64 11.54 -1.80
C ARG A 98 -19.07 10.31 -1.12
N LEU A 99 -18.90 10.39 0.20
CA LEU A 99 -18.36 9.26 0.98
C LEU A 99 -19.41 8.15 1.18
N ALA A 100 -20.68 8.52 1.25
CA ALA A 100 -21.80 7.60 1.36
C ALA A 100 -23.08 8.18 0.76
N PRO A 101 -24.06 7.33 0.43
CA PRO A 101 -25.45 7.78 0.26
C PRO A 101 -25.96 8.39 1.56
N PRO A 102 -27.00 9.24 1.51
CA PRO A 102 -27.65 9.74 2.72
C PRO A 102 -28.10 8.58 3.63
N PRO A 103 -27.97 8.71 4.95
CA PRO A 103 -28.42 7.69 5.90
C PRO A 103 -29.89 7.33 5.70
N ILE A 104 -30.21 6.04 5.76
CA ILE A 104 -31.59 5.54 5.75
C ILE A 104 -31.95 5.13 7.17
N ASP A 105 -33.04 5.65 7.70
CA ASP A 105 -33.49 5.40 9.08
C ASP A 105 -32.39 5.63 10.15
N GLY A 106 -31.51 6.60 9.88
CA GLY A 106 -30.40 6.93 10.77
C GLY A 106 -29.24 5.93 10.73
N GLN A 107 -29.27 4.96 9.83
CA GLN A 107 -28.18 4.00 9.62
C GLN A 107 -27.24 4.48 8.53
N ILE A 108 -25.95 4.48 8.83
CA ILE A 108 -24.88 4.82 7.89
C ILE A 108 -24.67 3.64 6.95
N ASP A 109 -24.57 3.91 5.66
CA ASP A 109 -24.23 2.90 4.67
C ASP A 109 -22.82 2.35 4.94
N PRO A 110 -22.62 1.04 5.02
CA PRO A 110 -21.31 0.43 5.32
C PRO A 110 -20.19 0.83 4.34
N THR A 111 -20.52 1.25 3.10
CA THR A 111 -19.55 1.74 2.11
C THR A 111 -18.86 3.02 2.56
N PHE A 112 -19.46 3.78 3.48
CA PHE A 112 -18.86 4.97 4.08
C PHE A 112 -17.43 4.73 4.56
N TYR A 113 -17.20 3.69 5.35
CA TYR A 113 -15.90 3.46 5.98
C TYR A 113 -14.78 3.20 4.95
N GLY A 114 -15.09 2.47 3.88
CA GLY A 114 -14.15 2.24 2.78
C GLY A 114 -13.87 3.52 1.99
N ASN A 115 -14.91 4.27 1.65
CA ASN A 115 -14.77 5.52 0.90
C ASN A 115 -14.09 6.61 1.76
N TRP A 116 -14.40 6.67 3.05
CA TRP A 116 -13.72 7.58 3.98
C TRP A 116 -12.22 7.26 4.08
N GLN A 117 -11.86 5.98 4.19
CA GLN A 117 -10.47 5.54 4.18
C GLN A 117 -9.75 5.88 2.85
N MET A 118 -10.49 5.84 1.73
CA MET A 118 -10.02 6.19 0.38
C MET A 118 -10.31 7.67 0.07
N SER A 119 -10.08 8.54 1.04
CA SER A 119 -10.29 9.98 0.89
C SER A 119 -9.30 10.77 1.73
N PRO A 120 -9.05 12.06 1.45
CA PRO A 120 -8.14 12.88 2.25
C PRO A 120 -8.64 13.12 3.68
N PHE A 121 -9.92 12.87 3.98
CA PHE A 121 -10.47 13.05 5.32
C PHE A 121 -9.84 12.11 6.33
N SER A 122 -9.50 10.88 5.92
CA SER A 122 -8.86 9.88 6.77
C SER A 122 -7.45 10.29 7.20
N ASP A 123 -6.62 10.80 6.28
CA ASP A 123 -5.28 11.28 6.62
C ASP A 123 -5.34 12.57 7.45
N ALA A 124 -6.28 13.48 7.16
CA ALA A 124 -6.51 14.66 7.98
C ALA A 124 -6.96 14.29 9.41
N TYR A 125 -7.80 13.27 9.55
CA TYR A 125 -8.21 12.74 10.85
C TYR A 125 -7.01 12.16 11.61
N LEU A 126 -6.20 11.34 10.94
CA LEU A 126 -5.01 10.73 11.53
C LEU A 126 -4.00 11.78 11.97
N GLY A 127 -3.79 12.84 11.18
CA GLY A 127 -2.92 13.97 11.54
C GLY A 127 -3.39 14.72 12.78
N ARG A 128 -4.72 14.97 12.89
CA ARG A 128 -5.31 15.60 14.09
C ARG A 128 -5.16 14.70 15.32
N MET A 129 -5.38 13.39 15.18
CA MET A 129 -5.19 12.43 16.28
C MET A 129 -3.73 12.37 16.72
N ALA A 130 -2.77 12.41 15.79
CA ALA A 130 -1.35 12.46 16.10
C ALA A 130 -0.95 13.75 16.83
N ALA A 131 -1.46 14.89 16.39
CA ALA A 131 -1.25 16.19 17.07
C ALA A 131 -1.82 16.18 18.49
N ALA A 132 -3.01 15.60 18.70
CA ALA A 132 -3.57 15.41 20.03
C ALA A 132 -2.72 14.49 20.91
N ALA A 133 -2.16 13.41 20.33
CA ALA A 133 -1.27 12.52 21.07
C ALA A 133 0.00 13.20 21.57
N ILE A 134 0.58 14.12 20.80
CA ILE A 134 1.77 14.90 21.21
C ILE A 134 1.46 15.64 22.52
N THR A 135 0.29 16.25 22.61
CA THR A 135 -0.13 17.07 23.77
C THR A 135 -0.58 16.22 24.94
N GLU A 136 -1.50 15.26 24.71
CA GLU A 136 -2.13 14.49 25.79
C GLU A 136 -1.24 13.38 26.36
N MET A 137 -0.29 12.89 25.59
CA MET A 137 0.69 11.91 26.05
C MET A 137 2.04 12.53 26.42
N PRO A 138 2.13 13.83 26.62
CA PRO A 138 3.26 14.75 26.66
C PRO A 138 4.54 14.20 26.01
N LEU A 139 4.46 13.89 24.69
CA LEU A 139 5.59 13.38 23.95
C LEU A 139 6.72 14.40 23.84
N GLY A 140 7.95 13.94 23.97
CA GLY A 140 9.14 14.80 23.97
C GLY A 140 9.32 15.69 25.19
N GLN A 141 8.50 15.54 26.23
CA GLN A 141 8.59 16.33 27.49
C GLN A 141 9.41 15.61 28.57
N GLY A 142 9.78 14.35 28.37
CA GLY A 142 10.60 13.60 29.28
C GLY A 142 12.10 13.77 29.06
N ALA A 143 12.91 13.11 29.88
CA ALA A 143 14.37 13.09 29.71
C ALA A 143 14.83 12.07 28.64
N GLY A 144 13.95 11.13 28.22
CA GLY A 144 14.21 10.16 27.17
C GLY A 144 13.70 10.62 25.82
N THR A 145 14.16 9.96 24.75
CA THR A 145 13.65 10.20 23.40
C THR A 145 12.39 9.38 23.18
N ASP A 146 11.27 10.05 22.90
CA ASP A 146 10.04 9.40 22.48
C ASP A 146 10.02 9.19 20.96
N PHE A 147 9.19 8.26 20.48
CA PHE A 147 9.05 7.92 19.07
C PHE A 147 7.57 8.03 18.66
N LEU A 148 7.28 8.89 17.70
CA LEU A 148 5.97 9.00 17.06
C LEU A 148 6.11 8.63 15.59
N ALA A 149 5.40 7.60 15.15
CA ALA A 149 5.31 7.24 13.74
C ALA A 149 3.86 7.34 13.27
N VAL A 150 3.66 8.09 12.20
CA VAL A 150 2.35 8.28 11.56
C VAL A 150 2.48 7.80 10.12
N SER A 151 1.72 6.77 9.76
CA SER A 151 1.67 6.25 8.40
C SER A 151 0.37 6.68 7.74
N PHE A 152 0.43 7.75 6.98
CA PHE A 152 -0.67 8.21 6.13
C PHE A 152 -0.88 7.22 4.99
N SER A 153 -2.14 6.91 4.65
CA SER A 153 -2.46 5.82 3.72
C SER A 153 -3.48 6.19 2.65
N ALA A 154 -4.09 7.37 2.72
CA ALA A 154 -5.07 7.80 1.72
C ALA A 154 -4.43 7.91 0.34
N LEU A 155 -3.20 8.43 0.26
CA LEU A 155 -2.48 8.58 -1.01
C LEU A 155 -2.32 7.24 -1.74
N ASP A 156 -1.98 6.17 -1.02
CA ASP A 156 -1.86 4.83 -1.60
C ASP A 156 -3.22 4.27 -2.03
N THR A 157 -4.24 4.35 -1.18
CA THR A 157 -5.57 3.82 -1.50
C THR A 157 -6.24 4.57 -2.65
N VAL A 158 -6.07 5.89 -2.72
CA VAL A 158 -6.54 6.72 -3.83
C VAL A 158 -5.72 6.44 -5.10
N GLY A 159 -4.40 6.28 -4.96
CA GLY A 159 -3.52 5.87 -6.06
C GLY A 159 -3.95 4.56 -6.70
N HIS A 160 -4.32 3.56 -5.89
CA HIS A 160 -4.85 2.28 -6.37
C HIS A 160 -6.20 2.41 -7.10
N ALA A 161 -7.04 3.35 -6.68
CA ALA A 161 -8.40 3.51 -7.22
C ALA A 161 -8.46 4.40 -8.47
N TYR A 162 -7.66 5.43 -8.52
CA TYR A 162 -7.72 6.46 -9.57
C TYR A 162 -6.46 6.51 -10.43
N GLY A 163 -5.33 6.03 -9.92
CA GLY A 163 -4.04 6.11 -10.60
C GLY A 163 -3.28 7.41 -10.31
N PRO A 164 -1.95 7.41 -10.55
CA PRO A 164 -1.07 8.52 -10.15
C PRO A 164 -1.30 9.83 -10.92
N ARG A 165 -2.01 9.79 -12.03
CA ARG A 165 -2.27 10.96 -12.89
C ARG A 165 -3.67 11.57 -12.69
N SER A 166 -4.42 11.11 -11.70
CA SER A 166 -5.75 11.61 -11.39
C SER A 166 -5.73 12.93 -10.63
N HIS A 167 -6.82 13.68 -10.74
CA HIS A 167 -7.07 14.87 -9.91
C HIS A 167 -7.11 14.48 -8.43
N GLU A 168 -7.66 13.30 -8.11
CA GLU A 168 -7.80 12.77 -6.75
C GLU A 168 -6.46 12.59 -6.07
N VAL A 169 -5.47 12.00 -6.74
CA VAL A 169 -4.12 11.84 -6.20
C VAL A 169 -3.46 13.21 -5.98
N GLN A 170 -3.60 14.14 -6.92
CA GLN A 170 -3.07 15.49 -6.75
C GLN A 170 -3.75 16.24 -5.59
N ASP A 171 -5.06 16.09 -5.42
CA ASP A 171 -5.82 16.70 -4.33
C ASP A 171 -5.43 16.12 -2.96
N VAL A 172 -5.28 14.80 -2.87
CA VAL A 172 -4.79 14.15 -1.64
C VAL A 172 -3.39 14.64 -1.27
N LEU A 173 -2.48 14.79 -2.24
CA LEU A 173 -1.14 15.32 -1.99
C LEU A 173 -1.18 16.75 -1.42
N ALA A 174 -2.00 17.63 -2.02
CA ALA A 174 -2.15 19.01 -1.54
C ALA A 174 -2.68 19.07 -0.10
N ARG A 175 -3.67 18.23 0.23
CA ARG A 175 -4.25 18.15 1.57
C ARG A 175 -3.35 17.47 2.59
N LEU A 176 -2.55 16.48 2.14
CA LEU A 176 -1.58 15.82 2.99
C LEU A 176 -0.46 16.78 3.40
N ASP A 177 0.00 17.65 2.48
CA ASP A 177 0.95 18.72 2.78
C ASP A 177 0.42 19.64 3.89
N GLU A 178 -0.83 20.10 3.80
CA GLU A 178 -1.48 20.89 4.86
C GLU A 178 -1.56 20.12 6.19
N THR A 179 -1.88 18.82 6.14
CA THR A 179 -1.97 17.96 7.33
C THR A 179 -0.61 17.80 8.01
N ILE A 180 0.45 17.59 7.23
CA ILE A 180 1.83 17.52 7.74
C ILE A 180 2.24 18.85 8.32
N GLY A 181 1.96 19.98 7.66
CA GLY A 181 2.20 21.32 8.18
C GLY A 181 1.59 21.53 9.58
N THR A 182 0.32 21.17 9.74
CA THR A 182 -0.38 21.25 11.03
C THR A 182 0.28 20.37 12.11
N LEU A 183 0.73 19.17 11.75
CA LEU A 183 1.44 18.27 12.67
C LEU A 183 2.79 18.84 13.10
N LEU A 184 3.55 19.45 12.16
CA LEU A 184 4.81 20.11 12.45
C LEU A 184 4.62 21.33 13.35
N GLU A 185 3.57 22.14 13.15
CA GLU A 185 3.23 23.24 14.05
C GLU A 185 2.90 22.75 15.47
N ALA A 186 2.25 21.60 15.62
CA ALA A 186 2.00 21.00 16.93
C ALA A 186 3.31 20.57 17.59
N LEU A 187 4.24 19.96 16.85
CA LEU A 187 5.58 19.61 17.35
C LEU A 187 6.38 20.85 17.75
N ASP A 188 6.43 21.87 16.91
CA ASP A 188 7.14 23.12 17.19
C ASP A 188 6.62 23.80 18.48
N ARG A 189 5.30 23.79 18.67
CA ARG A 189 4.64 24.42 19.82
C ARG A 189 4.82 23.63 21.11
N HIS A 190 4.68 22.30 21.07
CA HIS A 190 4.63 21.48 22.28
C HIS A 190 5.96 20.82 22.64
N VAL A 191 6.80 20.52 21.66
CA VAL A 191 8.12 19.90 21.84
C VAL A 191 9.24 20.94 21.75
N GLY A 192 9.14 21.82 20.78
CA GLY A 192 10.14 22.83 20.44
C GLY A 192 10.96 22.43 19.20
N ARG A 193 11.16 23.38 18.31
CA ARG A 193 11.72 23.19 16.96
C ARG A 193 13.05 22.44 16.94
N ASP A 194 13.91 22.70 17.90
CA ASP A 194 15.27 22.10 17.97
C ASP A 194 15.32 20.85 18.86
N ARG A 195 14.15 20.30 19.26
CA ARG A 195 14.06 19.19 20.20
C ARG A 195 13.48 17.92 19.60
N TYR A 196 13.24 17.87 18.31
CA TYR A 196 12.81 16.65 17.62
C TYR A 196 13.58 16.48 16.30
N MET A 197 13.63 15.25 15.84
CA MET A 197 14.13 14.90 14.51
C MET A 197 12.94 14.39 13.70
N LEU A 198 12.78 14.90 12.48
CA LEU A 198 11.80 14.42 11.52
C LEU A 198 12.46 13.49 10.51
N ALA A 199 11.89 12.30 10.31
CA ALA A 199 12.18 11.44 9.17
C ALA A 199 10.91 11.33 8.32
N PHE A 200 11.04 11.61 7.02
CA PHE A 200 9.94 11.55 6.05
C PHE A 200 10.33 10.66 4.89
N THR A 201 9.48 9.72 4.54
CA THR A 201 9.69 8.77 3.44
C THR A 201 8.35 8.22 2.94
N SER A 202 8.34 7.67 1.72
CA SER A 202 7.30 6.74 1.27
C SER A 202 7.80 5.30 1.34
N ASP A 203 6.91 4.34 1.40
CA ASP A 203 7.21 2.90 1.33
C ASP A 203 7.43 2.43 -0.12
N HIS A 204 6.76 3.04 -1.10
CA HIS A 204 6.89 2.77 -2.53
C HIS A 204 6.30 3.93 -3.35
N GLY A 205 6.48 3.86 -4.66
CA GLY A 205 5.75 4.68 -5.64
C GLY A 205 4.50 3.95 -6.14
N VAL A 206 3.92 4.44 -7.25
CA VAL A 206 2.77 3.82 -7.92
C VAL A 206 2.99 3.81 -9.43
N SER A 207 2.62 2.70 -10.10
CA SER A 207 2.75 2.57 -11.55
C SER A 207 1.61 3.30 -12.27
N PRO A 208 1.86 3.86 -13.47
CA PRO A 208 0.82 4.47 -14.29
C PRO A 208 -0.27 3.47 -14.68
N VAL A 209 -1.51 3.94 -14.82
CA VAL A 209 -2.64 3.13 -15.28
C VAL A 209 -2.37 2.59 -16.69
N PRO A 210 -2.46 1.26 -16.92
CA PRO A 210 -2.14 0.67 -18.22
C PRO A 210 -2.92 1.25 -19.39
N GLN A 211 -4.22 1.53 -19.21
CA GLN A 211 -5.07 2.11 -20.25
C GLN A 211 -4.62 3.52 -20.65
N GLN A 212 -4.11 4.31 -19.72
CA GLN A 212 -3.54 5.62 -20.02
C GLN A 212 -2.25 5.49 -20.85
N MET A 213 -1.42 4.49 -20.53
CA MET A 213 -0.19 4.23 -21.28
C MET A 213 -0.48 3.69 -22.69
N GLN A 214 -1.50 2.85 -22.85
CA GLN A 214 -1.99 2.42 -24.17
C GLN A 214 -2.45 3.62 -25.02
N ALA A 215 -3.19 4.55 -24.44
CA ALA A 215 -3.64 5.76 -25.14
C ALA A 215 -2.48 6.65 -25.59
N LEU A 216 -1.33 6.58 -24.91
CA LEU A 216 -0.09 7.26 -25.29
C LEU A 216 0.79 6.45 -26.28
N GLY A 217 0.37 5.25 -26.68
CA GLY A 217 1.14 4.37 -27.58
C GLY A 217 2.33 3.68 -26.91
N LEU A 218 2.41 3.68 -25.58
CA LEU A 218 3.50 3.06 -24.81
C LEU A 218 3.25 1.58 -24.48
N GLY A 219 2.10 1.03 -24.89
CA GLY A 219 1.69 -0.32 -24.51
C GLY A 219 1.15 -0.36 -23.09
N GLY A 220 1.11 -1.56 -22.52
CA GLY A 220 0.58 -1.81 -21.17
C GLY A 220 -0.66 -2.71 -21.17
N GLY A 221 -0.99 -3.27 -20.03
CA GLY A 221 -2.12 -4.17 -19.90
C GLY A 221 -2.07 -5.02 -18.64
N VAL A 222 -2.84 -6.10 -18.67
CA VAL A 222 -2.89 -7.11 -17.59
C VAL A 222 -2.50 -8.46 -18.16
N VAL A 223 -1.60 -9.16 -17.49
CA VAL A 223 -1.16 -10.50 -17.87
C VAL A 223 -2.35 -11.48 -17.82
N ASP A 224 -2.55 -12.22 -18.89
CA ASP A 224 -3.58 -13.25 -18.94
C ASP A 224 -3.22 -14.45 -18.04
N ARG A 225 -3.83 -14.51 -16.88
CA ARG A 225 -3.62 -15.58 -15.91
C ARG A 225 -4.09 -16.96 -16.41
N LYS A 226 -5.06 -17.00 -17.34
CA LYS A 226 -5.49 -18.26 -17.95
C LYS A 226 -4.40 -18.80 -18.88
N ALA A 227 -3.71 -17.90 -19.62
CA ALA A 227 -2.56 -18.29 -20.44
C ALA A 227 -1.43 -18.85 -19.56
N VAL A 228 -1.11 -18.20 -18.43
CA VAL A 228 -0.13 -18.72 -17.45
C VAL A 228 -0.53 -20.10 -16.94
N GLN A 229 -1.77 -20.27 -16.51
CA GLN A 229 -2.31 -21.56 -16.07
C GLN A 229 -2.17 -22.63 -17.15
N THR A 230 -2.50 -22.31 -18.40
CA THR A 230 -2.44 -23.24 -19.52
C THR A 230 -1.02 -23.71 -19.78
N VAL A 231 -0.06 -22.79 -19.83
CA VAL A 231 1.36 -23.10 -20.02
C VAL A 231 1.87 -24.03 -18.93
N LEU A 232 1.57 -23.73 -17.67
CA LEU A 232 1.99 -24.56 -16.54
C LEU A 232 1.32 -25.93 -16.55
N THR A 233 0.01 -25.99 -16.83
CA THR A 233 -0.72 -27.27 -16.91
C THR A 233 -0.19 -28.15 -18.03
N THR A 234 0.16 -27.57 -19.17
CA THR A 234 0.74 -28.29 -20.30
C THR A 234 2.10 -28.91 -19.94
N ALA A 235 2.94 -28.15 -19.22
CA ALA A 235 4.28 -28.60 -18.88
C ALA A 235 4.32 -29.57 -17.68
N LEU A 236 3.52 -29.32 -16.65
CA LEU A 236 3.59 -30.04 -15.37
C LEU A 236 2.42 -31.03 -15.16
N GLY A 237 1.34 -30.90 -15.93
CA GLY A 237 0.15 -31.74 -15.87
C GLY A 237 -0.69 -31.59 -14.60
N GLY A 238 -2.01 -31.77 -14.73
CA GLY A 238 -2.95 -31.73 -13.60
C GLY A 238 -3.28 -30.31 -13.09
N SER A 239 -3.80 -30.22 -11.86
CA SER A 239 -4.04 -28.95 -11.17
C SER A 239 -2.71 -28.40 -10.64
N VAL A 240 -2.21 -27.33 -11.25
CA VAL A 240 -0.83 -26.87 -11.03
C VAL A 240 -0.72 -25.72 -10.05
N ILE A 241 -1.64 -24.76 -10.06
CA ILE A 241 -1.56 -23.56 -9.22
C ILE A 241 -2.39 -23.76 -7.96
N ASP A 242 -1.75 -23.68 -6.81
CA ASP A 242 -2.39 -23.66 -5.48
C ASP A 242 -2.86 -22.24 -5.16
N SER A 243 -1.96 -21.27 -5.29
CA SER A 243 -2.28 -19.85 -5.17
C SER A 243 -1.33 -18.99 -6.01
N ASN A 244 -1.70 -17.73 -6.17
CA ASN A 244 -0.83 -16.74 -6.79
C ASN A 244 -1.04 -15.38 -6.11
N THR A 245 0.05 -14.69 -5.83
CA THR A 245 0.06 -13.35 -5.28
C THR A 245 0.92 -12.46 -6.16
N GLY A 246 0.30 -11.48 -6.81
CA GLY A 246 1.04 -10.60 -7.72
C GLY A 246 1.76 -11.40 -8.80
N ALA A 247 3.07 -11.29 -8.84
CA ALA A 247 3.98 -11.94 -9.78
C ALA A 247 4.59 -13.25 -9.26
N GLU A 248 4.11 -13.78 -8.14
CA GLU A 248 4.53 -15.07 -7.57
C GLU A 248 3.49 -16.17 -7.82
N ILE A 249 3.93 -17.34 -8.21
CA ILE A 249 3.12 -18.52 -8.47
C ILE A 249 3.51 -19.61 -7.49
N TYR A 250 2.54 -20.00 -6.67
CA TYR A 250 2.66 -21.11 -5.73
C TYR A 250 2.03 -22.35 -6.37
N LEU A 251 2.83 -23.37 -6.57
CA LEU A 251 2.39 -24.60 -7.21
C LEU A 251 1.80 -25.59 -6.19
N SER A 252 0.93 -26.46 -6.66
CA SER A 252 0.56 -27.65 -5.89
C SER A 252 1.81 -28.50 -5.60
N LYS A 253 1.79 -29.30 -4.53
CA LYS A 253 2.93 -30.14 -4.14
C LYS A 253 3.42 -31.05 -5.27
N ASP A 254 2.47 -31.62 -6.04
CA ASP A 254 2.79 -32.48 -7.19
C ASP A 254 3.47 -31.66 -8.30
N ALA A 255 2.93 -30.50 -8.66
CA ALA A 255 3.50 -29.63 -9.68
C ALA A 255 4.87 -29.05 -9.26
N ALA A 256 5.05 -28.66 -8.00
CA ALA A 256 6.32 -28.20 -7.45
C ALA A 256 7.40 -29.31 -7.52
N SER A 257 7.04 -30.56 -7.21
CA SER A 257 7.93 -31.71 -7.35
C SER A 257 8.34 -31.95 -8.80
N LYS A 258 7.40 -31.84 -9.73
CA LYS A 258 7.67 -31.94 -11.18
C LYS A 258 8.56 -30.79 -11.66
N LEU A 259 8.27 -29.55 -11.25
CA LEU A 259 9.12 -28.39 -11.58
C LEU A 259 10.56 -28.60 -11.09
N ALA A 260 10.75 -29.13 -9.89
CA ALA A 260 12.07 -29.41 -9.34
C ALA A 260 12.81 -30.53 -10.08
N ALA A 261 12.09 -31.46 -10.70
CA ALA A 261 12.64 -32.57 -11.48
C ALA A 261 12.98 -32.21 -12.93
N LEU A 262 12.51 -31.06 -13.45
CA LEU A 262 12.82 -30.63 -14.81
C LEU A 262 14.34 -30.39 -14.97
N ASP A 263 14.89 -30.93 -16.05
CA ASP A 263 16.24 -30.57 -16.43
C ASP A 263 16.32 -29.13 -16.97
N GLN A 264 17.53 -28.66 -17.27
CA GLN A 264 17.72 -27.27 -17.72
C GLN A 264 17.03 -26.98 -19.06
N ARG A 265 17.00 -27.93 -19.99
CA ARG A 265 16.37 -27.79 -21.30
C ARG A 265 14.85 -27.70 -21.17
N GLU A 266 14.26 -28.56 -20.34
CA GLU A 266 12.83 -28.57 -20.06
C GLU A 266 12.39 -27.28 -19.37
N TRP A 267 13.17 -26.82 -18.39
CA TRP A 267 12.92 -25.52 -17.75
C TRP A 267 13.03 -24.36 -18.75
N ASP A 268 14.05 -24.34 -19.60
CA ASP A 268 14.22 -23.27 -20.57
C ASP A 268 13.06 -23.22 -21.58
N ALA A 269 12.51 -24.38 -21.96
CA ALA A 269 11.30 -24.44 -22.77
C ALA A 269 10.07 -23.89 -22.04
N LEU A 270 9.84 -24.30 -20.78
CA LEU A 270 8.75 -23.78 -19.97
C LEU A 270 8.87 -22.26 -19.76
N ARG A 271 10.04 -21.80 -19.38
CA ARG A 271 10.34 -20.37 -19.20
C ARG A 271 10.06 -19.58 -20.47
N THR A 272 10.53 -20.06 -21.63
CA THR A 272 10.28 -19.41 -22.92
C THR A 272 8.78 -19.29 -23.20
N ASN A 273 8.00 -20.33 -22.95
CA ASN A 273 6.56 -20.29 -23.13
C ASN A 273 5.87 -19.27 -22.17
N LEU A 274 6.33 -19.16 -20.92
CA LEU A 274 5.86 -18.14 -20.00
C LEU A 274 6.20 -16.73 -20.48
N GLU A 275 7.43 -16.50 -20.95
CA GLU A 275 7.93 -15.21 -21.43
C GLU A 275 7.31 -14.79 -22.77
N GLN A 276 6.69 -15.73 -23.53
CA GLN A 276 5.89 -15.45 -24.72
C GLN A 276 4.48 -14.94 -24.39
N ILE A 277 4.01 -15.13 -23.17
CA ILE A 277 2.73 -14.54 -22.74
C ILE A 277 2.87 -13.02 -22.75
N GLU A 278 1.92 -12.36 -23.39
CA GLU A 278 1.95 -10.90 -23.49
C GLU A 278 1.96 -10.26 -22.11
N GLY A 279 2.89 -9.33 -21.89
CA GLY A 279 3.07 -8.64 -20.63
C GLY A 279 4.08 -9.29 -19.68
N ILE A 280 4.53 -10.51 -19.90
CA ILE A 280 5.62 -11.11 -19.12
C ILE A 280 6.96 -10.72 -19.76
N ALA A 281 7.87 -10.13 -18.98
CA ALA A 281 9.21 -9.80 -19.42
C ALA A 281 10.18 -10.95 -19.17
N ARG A 282 10.19 -11.53 -17.97
CA ARG A 282 11.10 -12.59 -17.53
C ARG A 282 10.44 -13.48 -16.46
N ALA A 283 10.86 -14.73 -16.40
CA ALA A 283 10.43 -15.70 -15.40
C ALA A 283 11.60 -16.53 -14.87
N TRP A 284 11.57 -16.91 -13.59
CA TRP A 284 12.61 -17.72 -12.94
C TRP A 284 11.99 -18.75 -12.00
N ARG A 285 12.67 -19.89 -11.86
CA ARG A 285 12.47 -20.73 -10.67
C ARG A 285 13.02 -19.98 -9.45
N THR A 286 12.25 -19.89 -8.41
CA THR A 286 12.69 -19.22 -7.16
C THR A 286 13.95 -19.84 -6.57
N THR A 287 14.08 -21.16 -6.70
CA THR A 287 15.30 -21.88 -6.27
C THR A 287 16.56 -21.44 -7.00
N ASP A 288 16.47 -21.09 -8.29
CA ASP A 288 17.62 -20.61 -9.06
C ASP A 288 18.01 -19.20 -8.65
N LEU A 289 17.03 -18.32 -8.41
CA LEU A 289 17.28 -16.98 -7.86
C LEU A 289 17.96 -17.05 -6.48
N LEU A 290 17.44 -17.90 -5.59
CA LEU A 290 17.99 -18.05 -4.24
C LEU A 290 19.40 -18.67 -4.24
N ALA A 291 19.70 -19.54 -5.21
CA ALA A 291 21.02 -20.12 -5.42
C ALA A 291 22.01 -19.17 -6.12
N GLY A 292 21.57 -17.96 -6.51
CA GLY A 292 22.41 -17.01 -7.24
C GLY A 292 22.76 -17.44 -8.68
N ARG A 293 21.92 -18.28 -9.31
CA ARG A 293 22.12 -18.75 -10.67
C ARG A 293 21.70 -17.69 -11.71
N TYR A 294 22.27 -16.51 -11.61
CA TYR A 294 22.09 -15.38 -12.52
C TYR A 294 23.26 -14.40 -12.34
N GLU A 295 23.51 -13.58 -13.36
CA GLU A 295 24.55 -12.55 -13.30
C GLU A 295 23.93 -11.19 -12.92
N ALA A 296 24.03 -10.81 -11.65
CA ALA A 296 23.44 -9.57 -11.13
C ALA A 296 23.88 -8.30 -11.89
N ALA A 297 25.11 -8.26 -12.39
CA ALA A 297 25.65 -7.11 -13.10
C ALA A 297 25.06 -6.95 -14.52
N SER A 298 24.63 -8.04 -15.15
CA SER A 298 24.11 -8.06 -16.52
C SER A 298 22.60 -8.28 -16.61
N ASP A 299 21.97 -8.69 -15.50
CA ASP A 299 20.51 -8.93 -15.43
C ASP A 299 19.87 -8.22 -14.20
N PRO A 300 19.58 -6.92 -14.33
CA PRO A 300 18.98 -6.14 -13.25
C PRO A 300 17.59 -6.64 -12.84
N LEU A 301 16.82 -7.25 -13.76
CA LEU A 301 15.52 -7.83 -13.44
C LEU A 301 15.66 -9.09 -12.57
N ALA A 302 16.61 -9.97 -12.89
CA ALA A 302 16.91 -11.11 -12.05
C ALA A 302 17.39 -10.69 -10.66
N HIS A 303 18.18 -9.62 -10.57
CA HIS A 303 18.62 -9.07 -9.29
C HIS A 303 17.42 -8.55 -8.47
N ALA A 304 16.52 -7.79 -9.07
CA ALA A 304 15.31 -7.31 -8.41
C ALA A 304 14.42 -8.47 -7.93
N ALA A 305 14.20 -9.48 -8.79
CA ALA A 305 13.46 -10.69 -8.44
C ALA A 305 14.12 -11.44 -7.27
N ARG A 306 15.45 -11.53 -7.25
CA ARG A 306 16.21 -12.17 -6.16
C ARG A 306 16.04 -11.43 -4.84
N LEU A 307 16.03 -10.10 -4.84
CA LEU A 307 15.84 -9.29 -3.63
C LEU A 307 14.42 -9.45 -3.05
N SER A 308 13.44 -9.75 -3.90
CA SER A 308 12.06 -10.03 -3.48
C SER A 308 11.84 -11.47 -3.01
N ALA A 309 12.76 -12.39 -3.35
CA ALA A 309 12.63 -13.80 -3.01
C ALA A 309 13.07 -14.11 -1.58
N TYR A 310 12.24 -14.86 -0.83
CA TYR A 310 12.55 -15.31 0.51
C TYR A 310 12.41 -16.85 0.63
N PRO A 311 13.41 -17.56 1.20
CA PRO A 311 13.36 -19.00 1.34
C PRO A 311 12.14 -19.49 2.13
N GLY A 312 11.40 -20.43 1.53
CA GLY A 312 10.24 -21.06 2.17
C GLY A 312 8.98 -20.17 2.30
N ARG A 313 9.00 -18.97 1.70
CA ARG A 313 7.84 -18.07 1.68
C ARG A 313 7.43 -17.64 0.28
N SER A 314 8.39 -17.36 -0.60
CA SER A 314 8.10 -17.01 -2.00
C SER A 314 7.58 -18.20 -2.78
N GLY A 315 6.79 -17.91 -3.82
CA GLY A 315 6.25 -18.91 -4.74
C GLY A 315 7.35 -19.70 -5.46
N ASP A 316 6.98 -20.79 -6.13
CA ASP A 316 7.91 -21.67 -6.85
C ASP A 316 8.48 -21.02 -8.10
N ILE A 317 7.68 -20.13 -8.73
CA ILE A 317 8.05 -19.33 -9.90
C ILE A 317 7.79 -17.86 -9.60
N ILE A 318 8.76 -17.02 -9.90
CA ILE A 318 8.63 -15.56 -9.88
C ILE A 318 8.74 -15.08 -11.32
N PHE A 319 7.84 -14.17 -11.73
CA PHE A 319 7.98 -13.46 -13.00
C PHE A 319 7.94 -11.96 -12.81
N ILE A 320 8.53 -11.23 -13.74
CA ILE A 320 8.43 -9.77 -13.80
C ILE A 320 7.67 -9.42 -15.08
N THR A 321 6.72 -8.49 -14.94
CA THR A 321 5.96 -7.97 -16.08
C THR A 321 6.78 -6.98 -16.88
N ARG A 322 6.40 -6.71 -18.12
CA ARG A 322 6.93 -5.59 -18.93
C ARG A 322 6.50 -4.25 -18.31
N PRO A 323 7.17 -3.13 -18.64
CA PRO A 323 6.72 -1.82 -18.22
C PRO A 323 5.24 -1.60 -18.56
N TYR A 324 4.49 -1.00 -17.61
CA TYR A 324 3.06 -0.71 -17.72
C TYR A 324 2.13 -1.94 -17.76
N TRP A 325 2.66 -3.14 -17.52
CA TRP A 325 1.86 -4.37 -17.41
C TRP A 325 1.70 -4.78 -15.96
N TYR A 326 0.49 -5.22 -15.62
CA TYR A 326 0.15 -5.68 -14.27
C TYR A 326 -0.05 -7.19 -14.23
N PRO A 327 0.34 -7.84 -13.13
CA PRO A 327 0.15 -9.30 -13.00
C PRO A 327 -1.29 -9.69 -12.68
N TYR A 328 -2.18 -8.74 -12.36
CA TYR A 328 -3.59 -8.94 -12.06
C TYR A 328 -4.41 -7.66 -12.37
N SER A 329 -5.73 -7.82 -12.45
CA SER A 329 -6.63 -6.70 -12.76
C SER A 329 -6.79 -5.76 -11.56
N ILE A 330 -6.37 -4.52 -11.72
CA ILE A 330 -6.51 -3.39 -10.80
C ILE A 330 -6.30 -2.11 -11.60
N VAL A 331 -6.78 -0.96 -11.12
CA VAL A 331 -6.61 0.32 -11.81
C VAL A 331 -5.13 0.74 -11.81
N ALA A 332 -4.52 0.84 -10.65
CA ALA A 332 -3.09 1.08 -10.50
C ALA A 332 -2.50 0.28 -9.36
N THR A 333 -1.21 -0.04 -9.43
CA THR A 333 -0.51 -0.82 -8.40
C THR A 333 0.96 -0.40 -8.32
N HIS A 334 1.71 -1.08 -7.47
CA HIS A 334 3.14 -0.88 -7.21
C HIS A 334 3.89 -2.23 -7.15
N GLY A 335 5.19 -2.21 -6.86
CA GLY A 335 6.00 -3.43 -6.73
C GLY A 335 6.64 -3.88 -8.06
N THR A 336 6.83 -2.95 -8.98
CA THR A 336 7.57 -3.16 -10.22
C THR A 336 9.05 -2.73 -10.06
N PRO A 337 10.01 -3.35 -10.78
CA PRO A 337 11.40 -2.92 -10.75
C PRO A 337 11.68 -1.68 -11.62
N TYR A 338 10.67 -1.14 -12.28
CA TYR A 338 10.82 0.02 -13.16
C TYR A 338 10.56 1.32 -12.40
N GLY A 339 11.37 2.36 -12.70
CA GLY A 339 11.02 3.74 -12.38
C GLY A 339 10.13 4.31 -13.48
N TYR A 340 9.16 5.11 -13.09
CA TYR A 340 8.26 5.82 -14.01
C TYR A 340 8.35 7.32 -13.69
N ASP A 341 8.55 8.13 -14.74
CA ASP A 341 8.58 9.59 -14.68
C ASP A 341 7.18 10.18 -14.84
#